data_a8a2ec5ba2a9dfa0f5d3efb9ce10f974
#
_entry.id   a8a2ec5ba2a9dfa0f5d3efb9ce10f974
#
_cell.length_a   1.000
_cell.length_b   1.000
_cell.length_c   1.000
_cell.angle_alpha   90.00
_cell.angle_beta   90.00
_cell.angle_gamma   90.00
#
_symmetry.space_group_name_H-M   'P 1'
#
loop_
_entity.id
_entity.type
_entity.pdbx_description
1 polymer ?
#
loop_
_entity_poly.entity_id
_entity_poly.type
_entity_poly.pdbx_seq_one_letter_code
_entity_poly.pdbx_strand_id
1 'polypeptide(L)'
;MPNLKEVRVRITSVNSTKQITSAMKMVSAAKLRKAQDAVTQMRPYAEKLQEILEGVSAGLDTSENVYGRNDKDENVLIITISSNRGLCGAFNSQVIKHVKHLIADDYKGKNVTILTFGKKAEEAFRKTDHFIKGTLLPRHTNEIFDDLTYDRTAEAASKIMGAFKAKQFDRVMLVYNSF
;
A
#
# COMPACT_ATOMS: atom_id res chain seq x y z
N MET A 1 -6.23 20.05 -48.60
CA MET A 1 -7.21 20.58 -47.59
C MET A 1 -8.04 19.39 -47.10
N PRO A 2 -8.31 19.24 -45.84
CA PRO A 2 -9.15 18.14 -45.33
C PRO A 2 -10.57 18.29 -45.91
N ASN A 3 -11.15 17.16 -46.37
CA ASN A 3 -12.48 17.12 -46.95
C ASN A 3 -13.51 17.37 -45.84
N LEU A 4 -14.59 18.11 -46.16
CA LEU A 4 -15.67 18.46 -45.22
C LEU A 4 -16.29 17.22 -44.55
N LYS A 5 -16.33 16.10 -45.26
CA LYS A 5 -16.74 14.79 -44.72
C LYS A 5 -15.79 14.27 -43.63
N GLU A 6 -14.52 14.42 -43.84
CA GLU A 6 -13.45 13.99 -42.90
C GLU A 6 -13.50 14.81 -41.60
N VAL A 7 -13.71 16.14 -41.72
CA VAL A 7 -13.89 17.03 -40.57
C VAL A 7 -15.13 16.64 -39.74
N ARG A 8 -16.27 16.36 -40.40
CA ARG A 8 -17.50 15.91 -39.71
C ARG A 8 -17.28 14.60 -38.95
N VAL A 9 -16.63 13.62 -39.58
CA VAL A 9 -16.33 12.34 -38.93
C VAL A 9 -15.43 12.57 -37.71
N ARG A 10 -14.43 13.45 -37.81
CA ARG A 10 -13.54 13.80 -36.69
C ARG A 10 -14.29 14.48 -35.54
N ILE A 11 -15.20 15.41 -35.84
CA ILE A 11 -16.05 16.06 -34.84
C ILE A 11 -16.91 15.03 -34.09
N THR A 12 -17.57 14.13 -34.84
CA THR A 12 -18.38 13.06 -34.24
C THR A 12 -17.55 12.14 -33.33
N SER A 13 -16.35 11.72 -33.78
CA SER A 13 -15.45 10.90 -33.01
C SER A 13 -15.01 11.60 -31.72
N VAL A 14 -14.62 12.88 -31.80
CA VAL A 14 -14.20 13.66 -30.61
C VAL A 14 -15.38 13.83 -29.65
N ASN A 15 -16.59 14.08 -30.13
CA ASN A 15 -17.77 14.19 -29.28
C ASN A 15 -18.09 12.87 -28.56
N SER A 16 -18.00 11.74 -29.26
CA SER A 16 -18.16 10.42 -28.63
C SER A 16 -17.11 10.16 -27.55
N THR A 17 -15.85 10.46 -27.84
CA THR A 17 -14.76 10.35 -26.87
C THR A 17 -14.98 11.25 -25.65
N LYS A 18 -15.46 12.48 -25.86
CA LYS A 18 -15.81 13.41 -24.77
C LYS A 18 -16.91 12.84 -23.87
N GLN A 19 -17.96 12.25 -24.46
CA GLN A 19 -19.05 11.63 -23.68
C GLN A 19 -18.55 10.47 -22.84
N ILE A 20 -17.74 9.57 -23.43
CA ILE A 20 -17.13 8.43 -22.72
C ILE A 20 -16.25 8.93 -21.57
N THR A 21 -15.38 9.89 -21.84
CA THR A 21 -14.48 10.45 -20.82
C THR A 21 -15.24 11.13 -19.69
N SER A 22 -16.33 11.83 -20.00
CA SER A 22 -17.21 12.43 -19.00
C SER A 22 -17.87 11.38 -18.11
N ALA A 23 -18.37 10.29 -18.71
CA ALA A 23 -18.92 9.16 -17.95
C ALA A 23 -17.87 8.50 -17.04
N MET A 24 -16.65 8.28 -17.56
CA MET A 24 -15.53 7.74 -16.77
C MET A 24 -15.17 8.66 -15.60
N LYS A 25 -15.18 9.99 -15.80
CA LYS A 25 -14.95 10.97 -14.74
C LYS A 25 -15.99 10.86 -13.63
N MET A 26 -17.28 10.74 -13.97
CA MET A 26 -18.36 10.59 -12.98
C MET A 26 -18.21 9.29 -12.16
N VAL A 27 -17.92 8.17 -12.81
CA VAL A 27 -17.70 6.88 -12.13
C VAL A 27 -16.48 6.96 -11.20
N SER A 28 -15.39 7.58 -11.66
CA SER A 28 -14.18 7.74 -10.86
C SER A 28 -14.42 8.64 -9.64
N ALA A 29 -15.17 9.73 -9.82
CA ALA A 29 -15.53 10.63 -8.72
C ALA A 29 -16.40 9.92 -7.67
N ALA A 30 -17.38 9.12 -8.11
CA ALA A 30 -18.21 8.33 -7.19
C ALA A 30 -17.40 7.30 -6.39
N LYS A 31 -16.45 6.61 -7.03
CA LYS A 31 -15.54 5.67 -6.35
C LYS A 31 -14.61 6.38 -5.36
N LEU A 32 -14.07 7.54 -5.75
CA LEU A 32 -13.23 8.34 -4.87
C LEU A 32 -14.02 8.78 -3.63
N ARG A 33 -15.22 9.33 -3.82
CA ARG A 33 -16.07 9.75 -2.71
C ARG A 33 -16.36 8.60 -1.74
N LYS A 34 -16.73 7.42 -2.27
CA LYS A 34 -16.97 6.24 -1.42
C LYS A 34 -15.73 5.85 -0.60
N ALA A 35 -14.53 5.92 -1.21
CA ALA A 35 -13.30 5.64 -0.50
C ALA A 35 -12.97 6.70 0.56
N GLN A 36 -13.18 7.98 0.26
CA GLN A 36 -13.00 9.09 1.21
C GLN A 36 -13.94 8.97 2.40
N ASP A 37 -15.22 8.70 2.16
CA ASP A 37 -16.22 8.52 3.21
C ASP A 37 -15.82 7.35 4.13
N ALA A 38 -15.36 6.22 3.56
CA ALA A 38 -14.90 5.07 4.33
C ALA A 38 -13.68 5.39 5.21
N VAL A 39 -12.68 6.11 4.67
CA VAL A 39 -11.49 6.53 5.43
C VAL A 39 -11.88 7.49 6.56
N THR A 40 -12.76 8.46 6.28
CA THR A 40 -13.21 9.43 7.28
C THR A 40 -13.96 8.77 8.42
N GLN A 41 -14.76 7.74 8.12
CA GLN A 41 -15.47 6.97 9.16
C GLN A 41 -14.53 6.08 9.99
N MET A 42 -13.51 5.52 9.36
CA MET A 42 -12.57 4.62 10.04
C MET A 42 -11.51 5.34 10.88
N ARG A 43 -11.13 6.55 10.49
CA ARG A 43 -10.03 7.29 11.11
C ARG A 43 -10.18 7.49 12.62
N PRO A 44 -11.31 7.95 13.17
CA PRO A 44 -11.48 8.13 14.63
C PRO A 44 -11.30 6.83 15.40
N TYR A 45 -11.76 5.72 14.82
CA TYR A 45 -11.60 4.40 15.44
C TYR A 45 -10.13 3.97 15.46
N ALA A 46 -9.41 4.14 14.36
CA ALA A 46 -8.00 3.79 14.25
C ALA A 46 -7.14 4.64 15.20
N GLU A 47 -7.39 5.95 15.27
CA GLU A 47 -6.69 6.88 16.18
C GLU A 47 -6.94 6.50 17.66
N LYS A 48 -8.19 6.18 18.01
CA LYS A 48 -8.50 5.78 19.39
C LYS A 48 -7.89 4.43 19.76
N LEU A 49 -7.86 3.49 18.82
CA LEU A 49 -7.20 2.20 19.03
C LEU A 49 -5.69 2.37 19.22
N GLN A 50 -5.06 3.24 18.45
CA GLN A 50 -3.65 3.58 18.60
C GLN A 50 -3.36 4.18 19.98
N GLU A 51 -4.15 5.15 20.42
CA GLU A 51 -4.04 5.77 21.75
C GLU A 51 -4.14 4.72 22.87
N ILE A 52 -5.08 3.79 22.77
CA ILE A 52 -5.22 2.69 23.73
C ILE A 52 -3.99 1.78 23.72
N LEU A 53 -3.49 1.40 22.54
CA LEU A 53 -2.32 0.55 22.42
C LEU A 53 -1.05 1.23 22.96
N GLU A 54 -0.87 2.52 22.74
CA GLU A 54 0.24 3.31 23.30
C GLU A 54 0.13 3.35 24.84
N GLY A 55 -1.06 3.61 25.37
CA GLY A 55 -1.31 3.62 26.82
C GLY A 55 -1.05 2.28 27.49
N VAL A 56 -1.50 1.18 26.89
CA VAL A 56 -1.26 -0.18 27.39
C VAL A 56 0.22 -0.55 27.28
N SER A 57 0.86 -0.22 26.16
CA SER A 57 2.29 -0.53 25.94
C SER A 57 3.21 0.21 26.90
N ALA A 58 2.84 1.41 27.33
CA ALA A 58 3.60 2.18 28.33
C ALA A 58 3.54 1.58 29.73
N GLY A 59 2.50 0.80 30.03
CA GLY A 59 2.29 0.16 31.35
C GLY A 59 2.76 -1.30 31.44
N LEU A 60 3.16 -1.91 30.33
CA LEU A 60 3.63 -3.29 30.30
C LEU A 60 5.15 -3.36 30.35
N ASP A 61 5.67 -4.30 31.16
CA ASP A 61 7.10 -4.64 31.08
C ASP A 61 7.45 -5.15 29.69
N THR A 62 8.56 -4.65 29.14
CA THR A 62 9.07 -5.03 27.82
C THR A 62 9.30 -6.54 27.63
N SER A 63 9.43 -7.28 28.73
CA SER A 63 9.55 -8.75 28.74
C SER A 63 8.26 -9.49 28.39
N GLU A 64 7.09 -8.88 28.66
CA GLU A 64 5.77 -9.47 28.41
C GLU A 64 5.19 -9.07 27.05
N ASN A 65 5.63 -7.95 26.51
CA ASN A 65 5.14 -7.45 25.22
C ASN A 65 6.00 -7.96 24.06
N VAL A 66 5.59 -9.07 23.45
CA VAL A 66 6.27 -9.68 22.30
C VAL A 66 6.41 -8.72 21.13
N TYR A 67 5.50 -7.76 20.96
CA TYR A 67 5.50 -6.79 19.87
C TYR A 67 6.23 -5.48 20.22
N GLY A 68 6.48 -5.22 21.51
CA GLY A 68 7.21 -4.06 22.00
C GLY A 68 8.71 -4.27 22.16
N ARG A 69 9.25 -5.40 21.72
CA ARG A 69 10.69 -5.68 21.82
C ARG A 69 11.49 -4.66 20.99
N ASN A 70 12.64 -4.24 21.54
CA ASN A 70 13.57 -3.33 20.88
C ASN A 70 14.87 -4.10 20.56
N ASP A 71 14.78 -5.01 19.60
CA ASP A 71 15.92 -5.78 19.10
C ASP A 71 16.81 -4.90 18.19
N LYS A 72 18.01 -5.38 17.88
CA LYS A 72 18.84 -4.74 16.85
C LYS A 72 18.13 -4.85 15.51
N ASP A 73 18.04 -3.75 14.76
CA ASP A 73 17.41 -3.69 13.43
C ASP A 73 18.27 -4.38 12.36
N GLU A 74 18.49 -5.67 12.48
CA GLU A 74 19.28 -6.44 11.50
C GLU A 74 18.41 -6.98 10.37
N ASN A 75 17.20 -7.46 10.70
CA ASN A 75 16.23 -7.98 9.74
C ASN A 75 15.00 -7.07 9.72
N VAL A 76 14.84 -6.31 8.65
CA VAL A 76 13.78 -5.31 8.51
C VAL A 76 12.78 -5.73 7.44
N LEU A 77 11.49 -5.76 7.79
CA LEU A 77 10.40 -5.93 6.84
C LEU A 77 9.82 -4.56 6.48
N ILE A 78 9.88 -4.18 5.22
CA ILE A 78 9.22 -2.99 4.69
C ILE A 78 7.95 -3.42 3.94
N ILE A 79 6.80 -3.02 4.47
CA ILE A 79 5.50 -3.24 3.84
C ILE A 79 5.18 -1.99 3.02
N THR A 80 5.11 -2.15 1.71
CA THR A 80 4.89 -1.06 0.77
C THR A 80 3.48 -1.12 0.20
N ILE A 81 2.67 -0.09 0.43
CA ILE A 81 1.31 -0.01 -0.08
C ILE A 81 1.25 0.95 -1.28
N SER A 82 0.83 0.43 -2.43
CA SER A 82 0.65 1.18 -3.67
C SER A 82 -0.69 0.83 -4.33
N SER A 83 -1.03 1.48 -5.43
CA SER A 83 -2.20 1.12 -6.20
C SER A 83 -1.94 -0.05 -7.17
N ASN A 84 -3.02 -0.73 -7.59
CA ASN A 84 -2.96 -1.73 -8.66
C ASN A 84 -2.89 -1.09 -10.06
N ARG A 85 -3.31 0.17 -10.21
CA ARG A 85 -3.38 0.88 -11.49
C ARG A 85 -2.45 2.08 -11.49
N GLY A 86 -2.03 2.49 -12.69
CA GLY A 86 -1.26 3.71 -12.90
C GLY A 86 -2.17 4.93 -13.14
N LEU A 87 -1.58 5.95 -13.77
CA LEU A 87 -2.23 7.24 -14.09
C LEU A 87 -2.73 8.01 -12.87
N CYS A 88 -2.00 7.91 -11.76
CA CYS A 88 -2.26 8.58 -10.49
C CYS A 88 -1.18 9.62 -10.13
N GLY A 89 -0.56 10.23 -11.14
CA GLY A 89 0.53 11.20 -10.92
C GLY A 89 1.71 10.57 -10.17
N ALA A 90 2.21 11.27 -9.18
CA ALA A 90 3.37 10.86 -8.39
C ALA A 90 3.04 9.89 -7.24
N PHE A 91 1.78 9.49 -7.08
CA PHE A 91 1.33 8.67 -5.94
C PHE A 91 2.19 7.42 -5.71
N ASN A 92 2.31 6.55 -6.73
CA ASN A 92 3.10 5.33 -6.60
C ASN A 92 4.61 5.60 -6.60
N SER A 93 5.07 6.54 -7.40
CA SER A 93 6.50 6.83 -7.54
C SER A 93 7.09 7.43 -6.27
N GLN A 94 6.34 8.20 -5.49
CA GLN A 94 6.80 8.73 -4.21
C GLN A 94 7.01 7.63 -3.18
N VAL A 95 6.06 6.70 -3.02
CA VAL A 95 6.21 5.55 -2.12
C VAL A 95 7.43 4.70 -2.52
N ILE A 96 7.56 4.39 -3.81
CA ILE A 96 8.68 3.58 -4.31
C ILE A 96 10.02 4.28 -4.08
N LYS A 97 10.11 5.60 -4.32
CA LYS A 97 11.32 6.39 -4.07
C LYS A 97 11.67 6.41 -2.58
N HIS A 98 10.68 6.60 -1.72
CA HIS A 98 10.88 6.62 -0.28
C HIS A 98 11.42 5.27 0.23
N VAL A 99 10.84 4.15 -0.23
CA VAL A 99 11.35 2.81 0.13
C VAL A 99 12.79 2.61 -0.34
N LYS A 100 13.13 3.05 -1.57
CA LYS A 100 14.51 2.97 -2.06
C LYS A 100 15.48 3.81 -1.23
N HIS A 101 15.06 4.97 -0.77
CA HIS A 101 15.84 5.83 0.12
C HIS A 101 16.06 5.16 1.48
N LEU A 102 15.00 4.62 2.10
CA LEU A 102 15.12 3.86 3.35
C LEU A 102 16.15 2.72 3.26
N ILE A 103 16.14 1.96 2.16
CA ILE A 103 17.09 0.86 1.95
C ILE A 103 18.53 1.37 1.78
N ALA A 104 18.70 2.46 1.03
CA ALA A 104 20.03 2.98 0.70
C ALA A 104 20.70 3.70 1.87
N ASP A 105 19.92 4.38 2.71
CA ASP A 105 20.41 5.25 3.76
C ASP A 105 20.15 4.69 5.16
N ASP A 106 18.89 4.56 5.57
CA ASP A 106 18.53 4.20 6.95
C ASP A 106 18.85 2.72 7.28
N TYR A 107 18.65 1.83 6.30
CA TYR A 107 18.88 0.38 6.46
C TYR A 107 20.04 -0.13 5.61
N LYS A 108 21.02 0.74 5.33
CA LYS A 108 22.22 0.35 4.60
C LYS A 108 22.97 -0.76 5.33
N GLY A 109 23.22 -1.87 4.64
CA GLY A 109 23.92 -3.05 5.19
C GLY A 109 23.04 -3.95 6.06
N LYS A 110 21.75 -3.65 6.21
CA LYS A 110 20.78 -4.50 6.88
C LYS A 110 20.14 -5.51 5.92
N ASN A 111 19.60 -6.56 6.47
CA ASN A 111 18.82 -7.54 5.71
C ASN A 111 17.38 -7.03 5.55
N VAL A 112 17.11 -6.36 4.44
CA VAL A 112 15.79 -5.76 4.16
C VAL A 112 14.99 -6.71 3.28
N THR A 113 13.76 -7.02 3.73
CA THR A 113 12.75 -7.73 2.94
C THR A 113 11.59 -6.78 2.61
N ILE A 114 11.14 -6.76 1.36
CA ILE A 114 10.02 -5.94 0.91
C ILE A 114 8.81 -6.82 0.66
N LEU A 115 7.71 -6.53 1.34
CA LEU A 115 6.38 -7.05 1.06
C LEU A 115 5.55 -5.94 0.42
N THR A 116 4.91 -6.23 -0.70
CA THR A 116 4.14 -5.23 -1.43
C THR A 116 2.65 -5.51 -1.39
N PHE A 117 1.85 -4.48 -1.15
CA PHE A 117 0.43 -4.44 -1.40
C PHE A 117 0.19 -3.47 -2.56
N GLY A 118 -0.23 -4.00 -3.71
CA GLY A 118 -0.43 -3.24 -4.94
C GLY A 118 0.59 -3.56 -6.04
N LYS A 119 0.08 -3.75 -7.26
CA LYS A 119 0.87 -4.18 -8.44
C LYS A 119 1.99 -3.22 -8.78
N LYS A 120 1.83 -1.91 -8.53
CA LYS A 120 2.85 -0.93 -8.91
C LYS A 120 4.10 -1.00 -8.05
N ALA A 121 3.97 -1.27 -6.77
CA ALA A 121 5.11 -1.55 -5.91
C ALA A 121 5.74 -2.92 -6.25
N GLU A 122 4.93 -3.95 -6.50
CA GLU A 122 5.43 -5.26 -6.91
C GLU A 122 6.26 -5.18 -8.20
N GLU A 123 5.75 -4.52 -9.24
CA GLU A 123 6.49 -4.32 -10.51
C GLU A 123 7.85 -3.66 -10.30
N ALA A 124 7.93 -2.72 -9.34
CA ALA A 124 9.15 -1.98 -9.04
C ALA A 124 10.20 -2.80 -8.27
N PHE A 125 9.76 -3.71 -7.38
CA PHE A 125 10.66 -4.42 -6.48
C PHE A 125 10.85 -5.90 -6.80
N ARG A 126 9.97 -6.53 -7.58
CA ARG A 126 9.98 -7.96 -7.91
C ARG A 126 11.31 -8.48 -8.44
N LYS A 127 12.09 -7.63 -9.12
CA LYS A 127 13.39 -7.97 -9.69
C LYS A 127 14.57 -7.66 -8.75
N THR A 128 14.30 -7.14 -7.57
CA THR A 128 15.34 -6.82 -6.59
C THR A 128 15.57 -7.98 -5.64
N ASP A 129 16.76 -8.06 -5.05
CA ASP A 129 17.09 -9.08 -4.05
C ASP A 129 16.32 -8.91 -2.74
N HIS A 130 15.79 -7.72 -2.49
CA HIS A 130 14.98 -7.38 -1.32
C HIS A 130 13.54 -7.88 -1.41
N PHE A 131 13.06 -8.27 -2.60
CA PHE A 131 11.69 -8.73 -2.75
C PHE A 131 11.49 -10.05 -2.02
N ILE A 132 10.34 -10.17 -1.34
CA ILE A 132 9.97 -11.33 -0.53
C ILE A 132 10.29 -12.66 -1.22
N LYS A 133 11.01 -13.51 -0.50
CA LYS A 133 11.31 -14.90 -0.88
C LYS A 133 10.78 -15.81 0.25
N GLY A 134 9.91 -16.76 -0.08
CA GLY A 134 9.42 -17.74 0.91
C GLY A 134 7.90 -17.76 1.09
N THR A 135 7.45 -18.55 2.06
CA THR A 135 6.02 -18.92 2.22
C THR A 135 5.34 -18.36 3.46
N LEU A 136 6.08 -17.79 4.40
CA LEU A 136 5.58 -17.38 5.72
C LEU A 136 4.83 -16.04 5.70
N LEU A 137 5.10 -15.20 4.71
CA LEU A 137 4.39 -13.92 4.53
C LEU A 137 3.24 -14.06 3.54
N PRO A 138 2.25 -13.15 3.57
CA PRO A 138 1.10 -13.20 2.67
C PRO A 138 1.54 -13.20 1.20
N ARG A 139 0.88 -14.01 0.40
CA ARG A 139 1.00 -14.01 -1.07
C ARG A 139 -0.25 -13.41 -1.69
N HIS A 140 -0.19 -13.05 -2.97
CA HIS A 140 -1.32 -12.49 -3.70
C HIS A 140 -1.93 -11.24 -3.05
N THR A 141 -1.09 -10.46 -2.39
CA THR A 141 -1.46 -9.24 -1.64
C THR A 141 -2.14 -8.19 -2.51
N ASN A 142 -1.96 -8.25 -3.84
CA ASN A 142 -2.61 -7.35 -4.80
C ASN A 142 -4.11 -7.62 -4.95
N GLU A 143 -4.55 -8.85 -4.69
CA GLU A 143 -5.96 -9.29 -4.80
C GLU A 143 -6.81 -8.75 -3.64
N ILE A 144 -6.19 -8.29 -2.54
CA ILE A 144 -6.89 -7.66 -1.41
C ILE A 144 -7.71 -6.44 -1.87
N PHE A 145 -7.22 -5.72 -2.89
CA PHE A 145 -7.92 -4.53 -3.40
C PHE A 145 -9.14 -4.84 -4.28
N ASP A 146 -9.31 -6.08 -4.72
CA ASP A 146 -10.46 -6.49 -5.53
C ASP A 146 -11.70 -6.69 -4.64
N ASP A 147 -11.48 -7.12 -3.39
CA ASP A 147 -12.51 -7.29 -2.37
C ASP A 147 -11.89 -6.96 -1.00
N LEU A 148 -11.88 -5.66 -0.65
CA LEU A 148 -11.26 -5.16 0.57
C LEU A 148 -12.20 -5.39 1.76
N THR A 149 -11.99 -6.51 2.45
CA THR A 149 -12.72 -6.88 3.67
C THR A 149 -11.78 -6.90 4.87
N TYR A 150 -12.37 -6.79 6.07
CA TYR A 150 -11.63 -6.92 7.32
C TYR A 150 -10.94 -8.28 7.41
N ASP A 151 -11.62 -9.36 7.09
CA ASP A 151 -11.11 -10.73 7.24
C ASP A 151 -9.86 -10.97 6.40
N ARG A 152 -9.85 -10.54 5.14
CA ARG A 152 -8.67 -10.65 4.27
C ARG A 152 -7.49 -9.83 4.77
N THR A 153 -7.78 -8.64 5.28
CA THR A 153 -6.73 -7.77 5.84
C THR A 153 -6.20 -8.34 7.15
N ALA A 154 -7.07 -8.86 8.01
CA ALA A 154 -6.71 -9.50 9.27
C ALA A 154 -5.89 -10.78 9.05
N GLU A 155 -6.21 -11.59 8.05
CA GLU A 155 -5.42 -12.77 7.68
C GLU A 155 -3.98 -12.36 7.27
N ALA A 156 -3.85 -11.34 6.42
CA ALA A 156 -2.55 -10.83 6.02
C ALA A 156 -1.76 -10.28 7.21
N ALA A 157 -2.40 -9.49 8.07
CA ALA A 157 -1.80 -8.95 9.29
C ALA A 157 -1.36 -10.06 10.25
N SER A 158 -2.18 -11.09 10.45
CA SER A 158 -1.86 -12.24 11.32
C SER A 158 -0.62 -12.99 10.87
N LYS A 159 -0.42 -13.17 9.57
CA LYS A 159 0.79 -13.78 9.02
C LYS A 159 2.03 -12.92 9.28
N ILE A 160 1.92 -11.60 9.11
CA ILE A 160 3.02 -10.66 9.40
C ILE A 160 3.35 -10.67 10.89
N MET A 161 2.35 -10.60 11.74
CA MET A 161 2.52 -10.66 13.21
C MET A 161 3.13 -11.99 13.64
N GLY A 162 2.72 -13.11 13.03
CA GLY A 162 3.31 -14.42 13.26
C GLY A 162 4.80 -14.49 12.90
N ALA A 163 5.19 -13.92 11.76
CA ALA A 163 6.59 -13.83 11.33
C ALA A 163 7.43 -12.95 12.28
N PHE A 164 6.87 -11.85 12.78
CA PHE A 164 7.51 -11.00 13.76
C PHE A 164 7.67 -11.73 15.11
N LYS A 165 6.62 -12.40 15.59
CA LYS A 165 6.67 -13.23 16.82
C LYS A 165 7.70 -14.35 16.72
N ALA A 166 7.85 -14.96 15.55
CA ALA A 166 8.86 -15.98 15.26
C ALA A 166 10.29 -15.40 15.10
N LYS A 167 10.50 -14.12 15.37
CA LYS A 167 11.79 -13.41 15.28
C LYS A 167 12.44 -13.47 13.88
N GLN A 168 11.63 -13.55 12.81
CA GLN A 168 12.14 -13.47 11.46
C GLN A 168 12.49 -12.03 11.07
N PHE A 169 11.83 -11.07 11.71
CA PHE A 169 12.07 -9.64 11.54
C PHE A 169 12.21 -8.98 12.91
N ASP A 170 13.13 -8.05 13.00
CA ASP A 170 13.38 -7.24 14.20
C ASP A 170 12.56 -5.96 14.16
N ARG A 171 12.27 -5.48 12.94
CA ARG A 171 11.45 -4.29 12.67
C ARG A 171 10.51 -4.51 11.49
N VAL A 172 9.29 -4.01 11.63
CA VAL A 172 8.29 -3.97 10.55
C VAL A 172 7.90 -2.52 10.30
N MET A 173 8.09 -2.05 9.07
CA MET A 173 7.75 -0.68 8.67
C MET A 173 6.64 -0.70 7.63
N LEU A 174 5.69 0.23 7.79
CA LEU A 174 4.60 0.44 6.85
C LEU A 174 4.85 1.74 6.07
N VAL A 175 4.95 1.64 4.75
CA VAL A 175 5.19 2.79 3.85
C VAL A 175 4.02 2.96 2.91
N TYR A 176 3.31 4.07 3.06
CA TYR A 176 2.12 4.39 2.28
C TYR A 176 1.93 5.91 2.19
N ASN A 177 1.08 6.36 1.26
CA ASN A 177 0.68 7.76 1.20
C ASN A 177 -0.49 8.01 2.16
N SER A 178 -0.34 8.97 3.06
CA SER A 178 -1.44 9.46 3.89
C SER A 178 -2.41 10.30 3.06
N PHE A 179 -3.69 10.19 3.37
CA PHE A 179 -4.78 11.00 2.78
C PHE A 179 -5.18 12.11 3.74
#